data_06982ac1dc6b6fa1f4345e930635c0b9
#
_entry.id   06982ac1dc6b6fa1f4345e930635c0b9
#
_cell.length_a   1.000
_cell.length_b   1.000
_cell.length_c   1.000
_cell.angle_alpha   90.00
_cell.angle_beta   90.00
_cell.angle_gamma   90.00
#
_symmetry.space_group_name_H-M   'P 1'
#
loop_
_entity.id
_entity.type
_entity.pdbx_description
1 polymer ?
#
loop_
_entity_poly.entity_id
_entity_poly.type
_entity_poly.pdbx_seq_one_letter_code
_entity_poly.pdbx_strand_id
1 'polypeptide(L)'
;DNFKGSVKVISGAVSGTSVAFTKSVSIAAGETIQIKSFFTLPVSGSTVRVALYDKDDDMISSQTAYLQMALTTTDEKQMAVLSDDINKIGYLQSANFAVEEINVADVPEDVRLLESLDVLVINNVDTQSFSAKQVTALQQWVSNGGLLVLGTGAQAEKSLKVFSGKLLNGTIGDARSIQTNLSYAKVDQAEKLALLKEELRKEKLDKVKTFLREHLPQTMYRDYAQDIQGLDYSDDWGGTIFSKGSEIYKQLKKKYSDDDLEKKFQVTISKKEEEKIRKSLVSDKLTVDITSLTLDKAETLVEQDGEALVSKISYGNGSVIVSEFDLALDNKQWSNYGSVIRKIISDNCTTTGNHFFDQNVNTYYLDDSLQVGLKYNEVDVLPNITLYAILLIVYVVLIGPVGYTILRHKDKRQLLWVIIPVSAVFCSVLIYQYRTEHSGHR
;
A
#
# COMPACT_ATOMS: atom_id res chain seq x y z
N ASP A 1 33.72 6.58 -24.69
CA ASP A 1 33.65 5.12 -24.62
C ASP A 1 32.24 4.69 -24.20
N ASN A 2 31.79 3.55 -24.69
CA ASN A 2 30.51 2.97 -24.29
C ASN A 2 30.61 2.49 -22.84
N PHE A 3 29.61 2.84 -22.03
CA PHE A 3 29.53 2.38 -20.66
C PHE A 3 28.76 1.06 -20.58
N LYS A 4 29.26 0.12 -19.79
CA LYS A 4 28.55 -1.10 -19.39
C LYS A 4 28.66 -1.27 -17.87
N GLY A 5 27.54 -1.54 -17.20
CA GLY A 5 27.50 -1.67 -15.77
C GLY A 5 26.11 -2.02 -15.26
N SER A 6 25.82 -1.66 -14.03
CA SER A 6 24.51 -1.88 -13.42
C SER A 6 24.04 -0.69 -12.58
N VAL A 7 22.74 -0.50 -12.53
CA VAL A 7 22.09 0.39 -11.57
C VAL A 7 21.50 -0.49 -10.47
N LYS A 8 21.88 -0.23 -9.22
CA LYS A 8 21.35 -0.90 -8.04
C LYS A 8 20.48 0.09 -7.27
N VAL A 9 19.25 -0.30 -6.96
CA VAL A 9 18.36 0.41 -6.05
C VAL A 9 18.44 -0.33 -4.72
N ILE A 10 19.00 0.31 -3.71
CA ILE A 10 19.29 -0.29 -2.42
C ILE A 10 18.36 0.35 -1.40
N SER A 11 17.49 -0.44 -0.79
CA SER A 11 16.66 0.00 0.33
C SER A 11 17.33 -0.40 1.64
N GLY A 12 17.49 0.57 2.55
CA GLY A 12 18.02 0.33 3.89
C GLY A 12 16.95 -0.30 4.78
N ALA A 13 17.30 -1.38 5.48
CA ALA A 13 16.49 -1.90 6.57
C ALA A 13 17.04 -1.42 7.92
N VAL A 14 16.16 -1.18 8.89
CA VAL A 14 16.53 -0.75 10.24
C VAL A 14 17.41 -1.78 10.96
N SER A 15 17.34 -3.05 10.55
CA SER A 15 18.04 -4.18 11.15
C SER A 15 19.37 -4.54 10.49
N GLY A 16 19.93 -3.69 9.62
CA GLY A 16 21.24 -3.92 9.00
C GLY A 16 21.22 -4.81 7.74
N THR A 17 20.07 -5.33 7.33
CA THR A 17 19.93 -6.05 6.05
C THR A 17 19.45 -5.08 4.98
N SER A 18 20.16 -4.96 3.87
CA SER A 18 19.73 -4.15 2.72
C SER A 18 19.32 -5.05 1.57
N VAL A 19 18.23 -4.67 0.88
CA VAL A 19 17.79 -5.35 -0.34
C VAL A 19 18.20 -4.51 -1.54
N ALA A 20 18.90 -5.12 -2.49
CA ALA A 20 19.34 -4.46 -3.70
C ALA A 20 18.62 -5.02 -4.93
N PHE A 21 17.95 -4.15 -5.67
CA PHE A 21 17.36 -4.45 -6.97
C PHE A 21 18.32 -4.00 -8.05
N THR A 22 18.88 -4.96 -8.80
CA THR A 22 19.92 -4.70 -9.78
C THR A 22 19.36 -4.76 -11.20
N LYS A 23 19.69 -3.76 -12.02
CA LYS A 23 19.36 -3.72 -13.45
C LYS A 23 20.62 -3.43 -14.26
N SER A 24 20.99 -4.33 -15.16
CA SER A 24 22.11 -4.11 -16.08
C SER A 24 21.82 -2.98 -17.08
N VAL A 25 22.82 -2.17 -17.38
CA VAL A 25 22.73 -1.03 -18.28
C VAL A 25 23.88 -1.00 -19.25
N SER A 26 23.61 -0.56 -20.48
CA SER A 26 24.61 -0.27 -21.50
C SER A 26 24.24 1.05 -22.16
N ILE A 27 25.17 2.02 -22.15
CA ILE A 27 24.95 3.38 -22.61
C ILE A 27 26.04 3.71 -23.61
N ALA A 28 25.67 4.17 -24.81
CA ALA A 28 26.63 4.63 -25.79
C ALA A 28 27.26 5.98 -25.38
N ALA A 29 28.42 6.27 -25.91
CA ALA A 29 29.09 7.55 -25.63
C ALA A 29 28.22 8.74 -26.04
N GLY A 30 27.97 9.66 -25.10
CA GLY A 30 27.14 10.85 -25.30
C GLY A 30 25.63 10.60 -25.23
N GLU A 31 25.18 9.38 -24.98
CA GLU A 31 23.76 9.02 -24.85
C GLU A 31 23.27 9.22 -23.42
N THR A 32 21.99 9.59 -23.27
CA THR A 32 21.28 9.63 -22.01
C THR A 32 20.13 8.63 -22.05
N ILE A 33 20.04 7.76 -21.04
CA ILE A 33 18.95 6.80 -20.91
C ILE A 33 18.13 7.06 -19.65
N GLN A 34 16.84 6.83 -19.73
CA GLN A 34 15.96 6.83 -18.58
C GLN A 34 15.67 5.38 -18.17
N ILE A 35 15.91 5.07 -16.89
CA ILE A 35 15.69 3.73 -16.35
C ILE A 35 14.51 3.81 -15.37
N LYS A 36 13.47 3.01 -15.64
CA LYS A 36 12.39 2.75 -14.69
C LYS A 36 12.70 1.43 -13.98
N SER A 37 12.69 1.45 -12.66
CA SER A 37 12.84 0.27 -11.82
C SER A 37 11.74 0.25 -10.78
N PHE A 38 11.18 -0.93 -10.53
CA PHE A 38 10.15 -1.16 -9.54
C PHE A 38 10.74 -2.02 -8.44
N PHE A 39 10.46 -1.67 -7.20
CA PHE A 39 10.96 -2.40 -6.04
C PHE A 39 9.99 -2.25 -4.88
N THR A 40 9.97 -3.27 -4.02
CA THR A 40 9.18 -3.23 -2.78
C THR A 40 10.04 -2.63 -1.68
N LEU A 41 9.48 -1.65 -0.97
CA LEU A 41 10.15 -1.08 0.19
C LEU A 41 9.94 -1.99 1.40
N PRO A 42 10.98 -2.34 2.15
CA PRO A 42 10.77 -2.92 3.47
C PRO A 42 10.13 -1.87 4.38
N VAL A 43 9.24 -2.32 5.24
CA VAL A 43 8.37 -1.48 6.11
C VAL A 43 9.10 -0.42 6.92
N SER A 44 10.34 -0.65 7.24
CA SER A 44 11.16 0.21 8.08
C SER A 44 12.12 1.13 7.30
N GLY A 45 12.11 1.08 5.97
CA GLY A 45 13.07 1.81 5.15
C GLY A 45 12.55 3.18 4.70
N SER A 46 13.01 4.25 5.34
CA SER A 46 12.75 5.62 4.88
C SER A 46 13.73 6.14 3.82
N THR A 47 14.74 5.34 3.46
CA THR A 47 15.78 5.76 2.53
C THR A 47 15.98 4.75 1.42
N VAL A 48 16.11 5.26 0.21
CA VAL A 48 16.48 4.49 -0.97
C VAL A 48 17.74 5.10 -1.57
N ARG A 49 18.76 4.29 -1.72
CA ARG A 49 19.99 4.68 -2.41
C ARG A 49 20.00 4.08 -3.82
N VAL A 50 20.08 4.93 -4.83
CA VAL A 50 20.32 4.54 -6.21
C VAL A 50 21.81 4.67 -6.49
N ALA A 51 22.45 3.60 -6.91
CA ALA A 51 23.88 3.58 -7.15
C ALA A 51 24.21 2.97 -8.52
N LEU A 52 25.17 3.59 -9.20
CA LEU A 52 25.69 3.15 -10.49
C LEU A 52 27.00 2.40 -10.25
N TYR A 53 27.10 1.22 -10.82
CA TYR A 53 28.28 0.34 -10.74
C TYR A 53 28.81 0.07 -12.15
N ASP A 54 30.10 -0.07 -12.26
CA ASP A 54 30.74 -0.49 -13.52
C ASP A 54 30.63 -2.01 -13.74
N LYS A 55 31.31 -2.50 -14.79
CA LYS A 55 31.33 -3.91 -15.17
C LYS A 55 32.07 -4.80 -14.14
N ASP A 56 32.94 -4.22 -13.31
CA ASP A 56 33.75 -4.89 -12.30
C ASP A 56 33.06 -4.81 -10.91
N ASP A 57 31.83 -4.29 -10.87
CA ASP A 57 30.97 -4.07 -9.68
C ASP A 57 31.55 -3.00 -8.71
N ASP A 58 32.37 -2.07 -9.24
CA ASP A 58 32.84 -0.92 -8.49
C ASP A 58 31.82 0.22 -8.58
N MET A 59 31.51 0.84 -7.42
CA MET A 59 30.54 1.93 -7.35
C MET A 59 31.12 3.22 -7.94
N ILE A 60 30.50 3.72 -9.01
CA ILE A 60 30.91 4.97 -9.67
C ILE A 60 30.23 6.18 -9.03
N SER A 61 28.94 6.07 -8.75
CA SER A 61 28.14 7.17 -8.22
C SER A 61 26.95 6.65 -7.44
N SER A 62 26.48 7.41 -6.45
CA SER A 62 25.24 7.11 -5.76
C SER A 62 24.50 8.36 -5.32
N GLN A 63 23.16 8.25 -5.27
CA GLN A 63 22.30 9.26 -4.73
C GLN A 63 21.31 8.62 -3.76
N THR A 64 21.07 9.26 -2.62
CA THR A 64 20.10 8.80 -1.62
C THR A 64 18.85 9.67 -1.70
N ALA A 65 17.69 9.03 -1.82
CA ALA A 65 16.39 9.66 -1.70
C ALA A 65 15.79 9.30 -0.34
N TYR A 66 15.22 10.30 0.33
CA TYR A 66 14.44 10.12 1.54
C TYR A 66 12.98 10.01 1.13
N LEU A 67 12.36 8.90 1.47
CA LEU A 67 10.94 8.68 1.19
C LEU A 67 10.14 9.12 2.41
N GLN A 68 9.26 10.09 2.21
CA GLN A 68 8.23 10.37 3.21
C GLN A 68 7.17 9.28 3.06
N MET A 69 7.29 8.24 3.87
CA MET A 69 6.23 7.26 3.99
C MET A 69 5.14 7.88 4.85
N ALA A 70 3.96 8.08 4.29
CA ALA A 70 2.77 8.28 5.10
C ALA A 70 2.58 6.96 5.87
N LEU A 71 2.72 7.00 7.18
CA LEU A 71 2.33 5.90 8.05
C LEU A 71 0.80 5.87 8.01
N THR A 72 0.24 5.09 7.10
CA THR A 72 -1.17 4.77 7.14
C THR A 72 -1.41 3.87 8.35
N THR A 73 -2.47 4.16 9.09
CA THR A 73 -2.91 3.24 10.13
C THR A 73 -3.24 1.90 9.47
N THR A 74 -2.94 0.81 10.13
CA THR A 74 -3.01 -0.55 9.58
C THR A 74 -4.39 -0.97 9.09
N ASP A 75 -5.44 -0.23 9.44
CA ASP A 75 -6.82 -0.52 9.06
C ASP A 75 -7.33 0.32 7.88
N GLU A 76 -6.58 1.32 7.41
CA GLU A 76 -6.98 2.15 6.27
C GLU A 76 -6.70 1.45 4.95
N LYS A 77 -7.74 1.26 4.15
CA LYS A 77 -7.63 0.74 2.79
C LYS A 77 -7.12 1.82 1.85
N GLN A 78 -6.21 1.45 0.96
CA GLN A 78 -5.64 2.36 -0.01
C GLN A 78 -6.56 2.49 -1.22
N MET A 79 -7.02 3.70 -1.48
CA MET A 79 -7.94 4.00 -2.59
C MET A 79 -7.30 5.04 -3.53
N ALA A 80 -7.14 4.67 -4.78
CA ALA A 80 -6.82 5.64 -5.83
C ALA A 80 -8.09 6.11 -6.54
N VAL A 81 -8.16 7.40 -6.85
CA VAL A 81 -9.32 8.00 -7.52
C VAL A 81 -8.87 8.73 -8.77
N LEU A 82 -9.48 8.37 -9.88
CA LEU A 82 -9.37 8.99 -11.19
C LEU A 82 -10.73 9.59 -11.53
N SER A 83 -10.84 10.90 -11.53
CA SER A 83 -12.11 11.59 -11.80
C SER A 83 -11.87 12.86 -12.60
N ASP A 84 -12.86 13.26 -13.41
CA ASP A 84 -12.88 14.56 -14.08
C ASP A 84 -13.17 15.74 -13.13
N ASP A 85 -13.80 15.46 -11.99
CA ASP A 85 -14.05 16.46 -10.92
C ASP A 85 -13.78 15.84 -9.53
N ILE A 86 -12.53 15.90 -9.12
CA ILE A 86 -12.09 15.34 -7.83
C ILE A 86 -12.75 16.03 -6.63
N ASN A 87 -13.08 17.32 -6.75
CA ASN A 87 -13.70 18.05 -5.64
C ASN A 87 -15.08 17.51 -5.28
N LYS A 88 -15.80 16.93 -6.25
CA LYS A 88 -17.12 16.34 -6.04
C LYS A 88 -17.09 14.89 -5.56
N ILE A 89 -15.90 14.28 -5.53
CA ILE A 89 -15.72 12.89 -5.11
C ILE A 89 -14.98 12.78 -3.76
N GLY A 90 -14.57 13.91 -3.18
CA GLY A 90 -13.84 14.01 -1.92
C GLY A 90 -14.53 13.36 -0.71
N TYR A 91 -15.83 13.06 -0.78
CA TYR A 91 -16.56 12.32 0.24
C TYR A 91 -16.05 10.88 0.42
N LEU A 92 -15.28 10.34 -0.55
CA LEU A 92 -14.67 9.01 -0.43
C LEU A 92 -13.59 8.96 0.64
N GLN A 93 -12.91 10.09 0.92
CA GLN A 93 -11.96 10.18 2.03
C GLN A 93 -12.67 9.87 3.35
N SER A 94 -12.15 8.91 4.08
CA SER A 94 -12.76 8.47 5.34
C SER A 94 -11.74 7.79 6.25
N ALA A 95 -12.11 7.46 7.51
CA ALA A 95 -11.23 6.70 8.41
C ALA A 95 -10.89 5.30 7.89
N ASN A 96 -11.70 4.78 6.96
CA ASN A 96 -11.50 3.45 6.42
C ASN A 96 -10.75 3.47 5.07
N PHE A 97 -10.63 4.65 4.45
CA PHE A 97 -10.00 4.81 3.14
C PHE A 97 -9.03 5.99 3.14
N ALA A 98 -7.76 5.72 2.90
CA ALA A 98 -6.80 6.71 2.49
C ALA A 98 -6.96 6.91 0.97
N VAL A 99 -7.33 8.12 0.56
CA VAL A 99 -7.66 8.42 -0.84
C VAL A 99 -6.54 9.24 -1.46
N GLU A 100 -6.04 8.78 -2.60
CA GLU A 100 -5.05 9.48 -3.41
C GLU A 100 -5.63 9.78 -4.80
N GLU A 101 -5.51 11.03 -5.23
CA GLU A 101 -5.87 11.43 -6.59
C GLU A 101 -4.77 11.04 -7.56
N ILE A 102 -5.15 10.39 -8.66
CA ILE A 102 -4.22 10.00 -9.72
C ILE A 102 -4.73 10.43 -11.09
N ASN A 103 -3.83 10.52 -12.07
CA ASN A 103 -4.17 10.72 -13.46
C ASN A 103 -4.01 9.42 -14.26
N VAL A 104 -4.54 9.39 -15.49
CA VAL A 104 -4.38 8.23 -16.38
C VAL A 104 -2.91 7.83 -16.55
N ALA A 105 -2.00 8.83 -16.63
CA ALA A 105 -0.57 8.57 -16.80
C ALA A 105 0.07 7.90 -15.57
N ASP A 106 -0.54 8.05 -14.40
CA ASP A 106 -0.04 7.50 -13.13
C ASP A 106 -0.47 6.05 -12.93
N VAL A 107 -1.50 5.57 -13.66
CA VAL A 107 -1.93 4.17 -13.60
C VAL A 107 -0.82 3.26 -14.11
N PRO A 108 -0.34 2.32 -13.28
CA PRO A 108 0.80 1.48 -13.63
C PRO A 108 0.52 0.53 -14.80
N GLU A 109 1.56 0.26 -15.60
CA GLU A 109 1.56 -0.80 -16.61
C GLU A 109 2.00 -2.17 -16.05
N ASP A 110 2.40 -2.23 -14.80
CA ASP A 110 2.86 -3.44 -14.11
C ASP A 110 1.97 -3.70 -12.90
N VAL A 111 1.36 -4.87 -12.86
CA VAL A 111 0.41 -5.28 -11.82
C VAL A 111 1.02 -5.23 -10.41
N ARG A 112 2.32 -5.46 -10.28
CA ARG A 112 3.02 -5.43 -8.97
C ARG A 112 2.94 -4.05 -8.28
N LEU A 113 2.80 -2.98 -9.04
CA LEU A 113 2.63 -1.63 -8.51
C LEU A 113 1.21 -1.34 -8.02
N LEU A 114 0.25 -2.17 -8.42
CA LEU A 114 -1.13 -2.10 -7.97
C LEU A 114 -1.39 -2.95 -6.71
N GLU A 115 -0.42 -3.76 -6.27
CA GLU A 115 -0.58 -4.67 -5.13
C GLU A 115 -0.82 -3.95 -3.80
N SER A 116 -0.34 -2.71 -3.66
CA SER A 116 -0.58 -1.87 -2.49
C SER A 116 -1.94 -1.16 -2.52
N LEU A 117 -2.69 -1.27 -3.61
CA LEU A 117 -3.97 -0.62 -3.81
C LEU A 117 -5.11 -1.60 -3.55
N ASP A 118 -6.06 -1.22 -2.71
CA ASP A 118 -7.26 -2.00 -2.42
C ASP A 118 -8.41 -1.66 -3.36
N VAL A 119 -8.55 -0.37 -3.68
CA VAL A 119 -9.66 0.15 -4.49
C VAL A 119 -9.13 1.13 -5.53
N LEU A 120 -9.58 0.98 -6.77
CA LEU A 120 -9.42 1.99 -7.82
C LEU A 120 -10.79 2.48 -8.25
N VAL A 121 -11.04 3.77 -8.09
CA VAL A 121 -12.24 4.44 -8.58
C VAL A 121 -11.91 5.18 -9.87
N ILE A 122 -12.63 4.88 -10.94
CA ILE A 122 -12.56 5.61 -12.22
C ILE A 122 -13.96 6.18 -12.46
N ASN A 123 -14.07 7.49 -12.37
CA ASN A 123 -15.36 8.17 -12.44
C ASN A 123 -15.40 9.16 -13.60
N ASN A 124 -16.31 8.93 -14.53
CA ASN A 124 -16.64 9.83 -15.65
C ASN A 124 -15.42 10.23 -16.52
N VAL A 125 -14.42 9.36 -16.65
CA VAL A 125 -13.19 9.59 -17.41
C VAL A 125 -13.26 8.88 -18.75
N ASP A 126 -12.71 9.50 -19.79
CA ASP A 126 -12.49 8.83 -21.08
C ASP A 126 -11.38 7.79 -20.97
N THR A 127 -11.80 6.53 -20.86
CA THR A 127 -10.88 5.42 -20.67
C THR A 127 -10.09 5.03 -21.93
N GLN A 128 -10.39 5.59 -23.11
CA GLN A 128 -9.65 5.31 -24.35
C GLN A 128 -8.18 5.80 -24.26
N SER A 129 -7.88 6.70 -23.34
CA SER A 129 -6.52 7.17 -23.05
C SER A 129 -5.62 6.14 -22.35
N PHE A 130 -6.19 5.03 -21.85
CA PHE A 130 -5.39 3.97 -21.23
C PHE A 130 -4.61 3.17 -22.27
N SER A 131 -3.33 2.87 -22.00
CA SER A 131 -2.55 1.95 -22.80
C SER A 131 -3.07 0.50 -22.66
N ALA A 132 -2.82 -0.32 -23.66
CA ALA A 132 -3.18 -1.74 -23.58
C ALA A 132 -2.52 -2.47 -22.40
N LYS A 133 -1.31 -2.03 -21.99
CA LYS A 133 -0.59 -2.59 -20.85
C LYS A 133 -1.24 -2.19 -19.54
N GLN A 134 -1.66 -0.92 -19.37
CA GLN A 134 -2.42 -0.47 -18.21
C GLN A 134 -3.70 -1.29 -18.04
N VAL A 135 -4.47 -1.47 -19.10
CA VAL A 135 -5.69 -2.28 -19.05
C VAL A 135 -5.39 -3.73 -18.66
N THR A 136 -4.30 -4.32 -19.18
CA THR A 136 -3.89 -5.69 -18.81
C THR A 136 -3.47 -5.77 -17.34
N ALA A 137 -2.72 -4.77 -16.84
CA ALA A 137 -2.34 -4.69 -15.43
C ALA A 137 -3.57 -4.59 -14.52
N LEU A 138 -4.55 -3.74 -14.89
CA LEU A 138 -5.82 -3.62 -14.15
C LEU A 138 -6.63 -4.93 -14.16
N GLN A 139 -6.69 -5.64 -15.29
CA GLN A 139 -7.35 -6.94 -15.35
C GLN A 139 -6.71 -7.97 -14.41
N GLN A 140 -5.39 -8.04 -14.39
CA GLN A 140 -4.64 -8.93 -13.51
C GLN A 140 -4.84 -8.54 -12.04
N TRP A 141 -4.80 -7.24 -11.74
CA TRP A 141 -5.00 -6.73 -10.38
C TRP A 141 -6.40 -7.04 -9.85
N VAL A 142 -7.45 -6.82 -10.64
CA VAL A 142 -8.81 -7.23 -10.26
C VAL A 142 -8.88 -8.75 -10.08
N SER A 143 -8.30 -9.51 -11.00
CA SER A 143 -8.28 -10.99 -10.88
C SER A 143 -7.57 -11.47 -9.61
N ASN A 144 -6.59 -10.73 -9.09
CA ASN A 144 -5.85 -11.03 -7.86
C ASN A 144 -6.58 -10.62 -6.58
N GLY A 145 -7.68 -9.84 -6.67
CA GLY A 145 -8.47 -9.45 -5.51
C GLY A 145 -8.78 -7.96 -5.40
N GLY A 146 -8.27 -7.13 -6.30
CA GLY A 146 -8.52 -5.69 -6.34
C GLY A 146 -9.98 -5.35 -6.62
N LEU A 147 -10.46 -4.23 -6.09
CA LEU A 147 -11.79 -3.69 -6.34
C LEU A 147 -11.73 -2.51 -7.30
N LEU A 148 -12.26 -2.69 -8.51
CA LEU A 148 -12.42 -1.61 -9.49
C LEU A 148 -13.83 -1.04 -9.40
N VAL A 149 -13.97 0.28 -9.23
CA VAL A 149 -15.24 0.98 -9.20
C VAL A 149 -15.32 1.92 -10.39
N LEU A 150 -16.34 1.76 -11.20
CA LEU A 150 -16.56 2.54 -12.42
C LEU A 150 -17.84 3.40 -12.26
N GLY A 151 -17.68 4.70 -12.25
CA GLY A 151 -18.77 5.66 -12.33
C GLY A 151 -18.97 6.16 -13.75
N THR A 152 -20.20 6.20 -14.25
CA THR A 152 -20.47 6.45 -15.66
C THR A 152 -21.30 7.70 -15.93
N GLY A 153 -22.59 7.68 -15.64
CA GLY A 153 -23.51 8.75 -16.03
C GLY A 153 -23.75 8.83 -17.54
N ALA A 154 -23.96 10.02 -18.06
CA ALA A 154 -24.24 10.25 -19.47
C ALA A 154 -23.09 9.86 -20.43
N GLN A 155 -21.89 9.62 -19.93
CA GLN A 155 -20.71 9.27 -20.72
C GLN A 155 -20.30 7.79 -20.61
N ALA A 156 -21.23 6.92 -20.26
CA ALA A 156 -20.97 5.49 -20.04
C ALA A 156 -20.17 4.82 -21.16
N GLU A 157 -20.48 5.14 -22.44
CA GLU A 157 -19.75 4.57 -23.56
C GLU A 157 -18.24 4.88 -23.53
N LYS A 158 -17.84 6.10 -23.18
CA LYS A 158 -16.44 6.49 -23.07
C LYS A 158 -15.79 5.89 -21.84
N SER A 159 -16.49 5.93 -20.72
CA SER A 159 -15.98 5.47 -19.43
C SER A 159 -15.77 3.95 -19.38
N LEU A 160 -16.57 3.18 -20.11
CA LEU A 160 -16.51 1.72 -20.12
C LEU A 160 -15.73 1.13 -21.30
N LYS A 161 -15.34 1.96 -22.29
CA LYS A 161 -14.85 1.51 -23.59
C LYS A 161 -13.73 0.45 -23.54
N VAL A 162 -12.69 0.71 -22.76
CA VAL A 162 -11.53 -0.20 -22.73
C VAL A 162 -11.76 -1.47 -21.90
N PHE A 163 -12.77 -1.45 -21.05
CA PHE A 163 -13.12 -2.59 -20.19
C PHE A 163 -14.15 -3.52 -20.84
N SER A 164 -14.86 -3.03 -21.87
CA SER A 164 -15.83 -3.82 -22.64
C SER A 164 -15.16 -5.00 -23.33
N GLY A 165 -15.75 -6.18 -23.22
CA GLY A 165 -15.21 -7.43 -23.74
C GLY A 165 -14.02 -8.00 -22.95
N LYS A 166 -13.61 -7.35 -21.84
CA LYS A 166 -12.47 -7.77 -21.01
C LYS A 166 -12.90 -8.00 -19.57
N LEU A 167 -13.21 -6.94 -18.84
CA LEU A 167 -13.73 -6.97 -17.46
C LEU A 167 -15.25 -6.92 -17.43
N LEU A 168 -15.86 -6.32 -18.45
CA LEU A 168 -17.30 -6.09 -18.56
C LEU A 168 -17.80 -6.71 -19.85
N ASN A 169 -18.91 -7.46 -19.75
CA ASN A 169 -19.68 -7.91 -20.90
C ASN A 169 -21.12 -7.43 -20.72
N GLY A 170 -21.70 -6.91 -21.79
CA GLY A 170 -23.05 -6.39 -21.75
C GLY A 170 -23.31 -5.34 -22.81
N THR A 171 -24.44 -4.67 -22.68
CA THR A 171 -24.89 -3.63 -23.61
C THR A 171 -25.13 -2.31 -22.87
N ILE A 172 -24.84 -1.21 -23.55
CA ILE A 172 -25.11 0.15 -23.09
C ILE A 172 -26.40 0.60 -23.76
N GLY A 173 -27.38 1.03 -22.96
CA GLY A 173 -28.67 1.54 -23.43
C GLY A 173 -28.71 3.05 -23.45
N ASP A 174 -29.92 3.59 -23.30
CA ASP A 174 -30.17 5.03 -23.41
C ASP A 174 -29.86 5.81 -22.12
N ALA A 175 -29.39 7.04 -22.29
CA ALA A 175 -29.20 7.98 -21.20
C ALA A 175 -30.49 8.68 -20.82
N ARG A 176 -30.73 8.86 -19.50
CA ARG A 176 -31.89 9.57 -18.96
C ARG A 176 -31.61 10.08 -17.54
N SER A 177 -32.43 11.04 -17.10
CA SER A 177 -32.41 11.53 -15.71
C SER A 177 -33.44 10.81 -14.87
N ILE A 178 -33.06 10.40 -13.66
CA ILE A 178 -33.98 9.82 -12.67
C ILE A 178 -33.78 10.47 -11.30
N GLN A 179 -34.80 10.29 -10.45
CA GLN A 179 -34.72 10.64 -9.02
C GLN A 179 -34.65 9.38 -8.19
N THR A 180 -33.58 9.26 -7.38
CA THR A 180 -33.30 8.08 -6.55
C THR A 180 -33.03 8.42 -5.10
N ASN A 181 -33.35 7.49 -4.21
CA ASN A 181 -32.94 7.53 -2.80
C ASN A 181 -31.65 6.75 -2.52
N LEU A 182 -31.04 6.18 -3.55
CA LEU A 182 -29.86 5.29 -3.42
C LEU A 182 -30.03 4.28 -2.28
N SER A 183 -31.09 3.47 -2.34
CA SER A 183 -31.35 2.48 -1.30
C SER A 183 -30.46 1.26 -1.48
N TYR A 184 -29.53 1.06 -0.56
CA TYR A 184 -28.69 -0.12 -0.53
C TYR A 184 -29.26 -1.13 0.47
N ALA A 185 -29.57 -2.34 0.01
CA ALA A 185 -30.31 -3.34 0.78
C ALA A 185 -29.62 -3.77 2.08
N LYS A 186 -28.30 -3.60 2.18
CA LYS A 186 -27.49 -3.91 3.39
C LYS A 186 -27.40 -2.73 4.38
N VAL A 187 -28.01 -1.60 4.06
CA VAL A 187 -28.03 -0.41 4.92
C VAL A 187 -29.46 -0.12 5.33
N ASP A 188 -29.81 -0.52 6.54
CA ASP A 188 -31.10 -0.11 7.12
C ASP A 188 -31.09 1.37 7.54
N GLN A 189 -32.26 1.91 7.91
CA GLN A 189 -32.37 3.32 8.30
C GLN A 189 -31.57 3.65 9.57
N ALA A 190 -31.43 2.70 10.48
CA ALA A 190 -30.66 2.87 11.72
C ALA A 190 -29.14 2.91 11.41
N GLU A 191 -28.69 2.03 10.54
CA GLU A 191 -27.29 1.99 10.09
C GLU A 191 -26.94 3.27 9.29
N LYS A 192 -27.84 3.70 8.38
CA LYS A 192 -27.65 4.96 7.65
C LYS A 192 -27.58 6.17 8.58
N LEU A 193 -28.41 6.20 9.62
CA LEU A 193 -28.35 7.22 10.65
C LEU A 193 -27.03 7.17 11.43
N ALA A 194 -26.54 5.97 11.75
CA ALA A 194 -25.27 5.78 12.46
C ALA A 194 -24.09 6.28 11.61
N LEU A 195 -24.07 5.95 10.32
CA LEU A 195 -23.05 6.41 9.36
C LEU A 195 -23.03 7.95 9.26
N LEU A 196 -24.20 8.57 9.14
CA LEU A 196 -24.30 10.04 9.06
C LEU A 196 -23.88 10.74 10.35
N LYS A 197 -24.18 10.13 11.50
CA LYS A 197 -23.70 10.62 12.80
C LYS A 197 -22.17 10.54 12.88
N GLU A 198 -21.60 9.44 12.46
CA GLU A 198 -20.17 9.26 12.45
C GLU A 198 -19.48 10.27 11.53
N GLU A 199 -20.03 10.50 10.35
CA GLU A 199 -19.52 11.50 9.41
C GLU A 199 -19.58 12.92 9.99
N LEU A 200 -20.68 13.31 10.62
CA LEU A 200 -20.79 14.60 11.28
C LEU A 200 -19.81 14.75 12.45
N ARG A 201 -19.57 13.66 13.19
CA ARG A 201 -18.51 13.64 14.24
C ARG A 201 -17.13 13.89 13.66
N LYS A 202 -16.82 13.22 12.54
CA LYS A 202 -15.57 13.43 11.79
C LYS A 202 -15.38 14.89 11.40
N GLU A 203 -16.40 15.45 10.73
CA GLU A 203 -16.35 16.86 10.32
C GLU A 203 -16.10 17.80 11.50
N LYS A 204 -16.73 17.54 12.64
CA LYS A 204 -16.50 18.30 13.87
C LYS A 204 -15.07 18.12 14.38
N LEU A 205 -14.55 16.89 14.39
CA LEU A 205 -13.19 16.59 14.83
C LEU A 205 -12.14 17.23 13.93
N ASP A 206 -12.33 17.22 12.62
CA ASP A 206 -11.43 17.87 11.67
C ASP A 206 -11.42 19.40 11.86
N LYS A 207 -12.57 19.99 12.20
CA LYS A 207 -12.63 21.40 12.59
C LYS A 207 -11.83 21.66 13.87
N VAL A 208 -11.89 20.77 14.84
CA VAL A 208 -11.07 20.86 16.06
C VAL A 208 -9.57 20.74 15.74
N LYS A 209 -9.17 19.74 14.96
CA LYS A 209 -7.77 19.56 14.53
C LYS A 209 -7.25 20.78 13.78
N THR A 210 -8.05 21.31 12.86
CA THR A 210 -7.72 22.53 12.11
C THR A 210 -7.61 23.75 13.04
N PHE A 211 -8.55 23.93 13.97
CA PHE A 211 -8.49 25.00 14.95
C PHE A 211 -7.22 24.91 15.81
N LEU A 212 -6.83 23.72 16.27
CA LEU A 212 -5.61 23.53 17.03
C LEU A 212 -4.36 23.88 16.23
N ARG A 213 -4.31 23.44 14.96
CA ARG A 213 -3.20 23.75 14.05
C ARG A 213 -3.01 25.26 13.83
N GLU A 214 -4.11 25.99 13.72
CA GLU A 214 -4.09 27.45 13.44
C GLU A 214 -3.83 28.31 14.68
N HIS A 215 -4.13 27.81 15.88
CA HIS A 215 -4.16 28.63 17.08
C HIS A 215 -3.15 28.24 18.16
N LEU A 216 -2.52 27.07 18.02
CA LEU A 216 -1.40 26.71 18.88
C LEU A 216 -0.08 27.27 18.32
N PRO A 217 0.87 27.63 19.18
CA PRO A 217 2.24 27.90 18.76
C PRO A 217 2.81 26.70 17.98
N GLN A 218 3.54 26.93 16.91
CA GLN A 218 4.04 25.88 16.02
C GLN A 218 4.91 24.83 16.74
N THR A 219 5.69 25.26 17.72
CA THR A 219 6.47 24.35 18.58
C THR A 219 5.55 23.41 19.37
N MET A 220 4.54 23.97 20.02
CA MET A 220 3.58 23.20 20.81
C MET A 220 2.73 22.27 19.94
N TYR A 221 2.26 22.73 18.78
CA TYR A 221 1.54 21.87 17.84
C TYR A 221 2.39 20.67 17.40
N ARG A 222 3.69 20.89 17.13
CA ARG A 222 4.60 19.80 16.78
C ARG A 222 4.81 18.82 17.93
N ASP A 223 4.95 19.30 19.14
CA ASP A 223 5.16 18.46 20.33
C ASP A 223 3.95 17.55 20.66
N TYR A 224 2.75 18.01 20.33
CA TYR A 224 1.50 17.27 20.50
C TYR A 224 0.92 16.72 19.19
N ALA A 225 1.68 16.73 18.08
CA ALA A 225 1.16 16.39 16.75
C ALA A 225 0.59 14.96 16.69
N GLN A 226 1.26 13.99 17.31
CA GLN A 226 0.79 12.61 17.35
C GLN A 226 -0.52 12.49 18.14
N ASP A 227 -0.62 13.13 19.29
CA ASP A 227 -1.82 13.11 20.13
C ASP A 227 -2.99 13.79 19.41
N ILE A 228 -2.75 14.92 18.72
CA ILE A 228 -3.77 15.64 17.96
C ILE A 228 -4.22 14.82 16.73
N GLN A 229 -3.31 14.17 16.05
CA GLN A 229 -3.65 13.31 14.92
C GLN A 229 -4.37 12.04 15.38
N GLY A 230 -3.96 11.46 16.50
CA GLY A 230 -4.56 10.31 17.13
C GLY A 230 -5.91 10.57 17.82
N LEU A 231 -6.41 11.82 17.84
CA LEU A 231 -7.75 12.11 18.30
C LEU A 231 -8.77 11.34 17.44
N ASP A 232 -9.40 10.37 18.05
CA ASP A 232 -10.41 9.53 17.44
C ASP A 232 -11.83 9.86 17.97
N TYR A 233 -12.77 9.02 17.59
CA TYR A 233 -14.20 9.19 17.87
C TYR A 233 -14.64 8.58 19.19
N SER A 234 -13.72 8.06 20.01
CA SER A 234 -14.07 7.47 21.32
C SER A 234 -14.66 8.54 22.24
N ASP A 235 -15.65 8.18 23.02
CA ASP A 235 -16.34 9.11 23.93
C ASP A 235 -15.41 9.66 25.04
N ASP A 236 -14.21 9.09 25.16
CA ASP A 236 -13.20 9.43 26.18
C ASP A 236 -12.12 10.42 25.68
N TRP A 237 -12.27 10.94 24.45
CA TRP A 237 -11.30 11.82 23.80
C TRP A 237 -11.01 13.13 24.55
N GLY A 238 -11.89 13.56 25.44
CA GLY A 238 -11.74 14.77 26.23
C GLY A 238 -10.76 14.69 27.39
N GLY A 239 -10.31 13.48 27.78
CA GLY A 239 -9.68 13.27 29.07
C GLY A 239 -8.28 13.87 29.22
N THR A 240 -7.45 13.87 28.21
CA THR A 240 -6.04 14.25 28.33
C THR A 240 -5.70 15.59 27.70
N ILE A 241 -6.08 15.83 26.44
CA ILE A 241 -5.68 17.03 25.70
C ILE A 241 -6.56 18.24 26.01
N PHE A 242 -7.87 18.02 26.22
CA PHE A 242 -8.85 19.10 26.43
C PHE A 242 -9.28 19.27 27.87
N SER A 243 -8.69 18.52 28.83
CA SER A 243 -8.95 18.79 30.23
C SER A 243 -8.51 20.21 30.57
N LYS A 244 -9.31 20.89 31.43
CA LYS A 244 -9.02 22.29 31.89
C LYS A 244 -7.62 22.43 32.51
N GLY A 245 -6.95 21.31 32.81
CA GLY A 245 -5.59 21.25 33.33
C GLY A 245 -4.50 21.08 32.26
N SER A 246 -4.83 20.72 31.02
CA SER A 246 -3.84 20.46 29.97
C SER A 246 -3.10 21.73 29.55
N GLU A 247 -1.87 21.58 29.09
CA GLU A 247 -1.07 22.71 28.59
C GLU A 247 -1.70 23.34 27.34
N ILE A 248 -2.32 22.52 26.48
CA ILE A 248 -3.07 23.00 25.31
C ILE A 248 -4.22 23.90 25.75
N TYR A 249 -5.05 23.45 26.68
CA TYR A 249 -6.18 24.22 27.19
C TYR A 249 -5.72 25.55 27.84
N LYS A 250 -4.69 25.50 28.69
CA LYS A 250 -4.10 26.71 29.31
C LYS A 250 -3.58 27.70 28.28
N GLN A 251 -2.97 27.21 27.21
CA GLN A 251 -2.46 28.09 26.14
C GLN A 251 -3.60 28.77 25.38
N LEU A 252 -4.64 28.03 25.02
CA LEU A 252 -5.80 28.55 24.30
C LEU A 252 -6.62 29.50 25.16
N LYS A 253 -6.71 29.26 26.47
CA LYS A 253 -7.41 30.12 27.42
C LYS A 253 -6.83 31.53 27.53
N LYS A 254 -5.59 31.76 27.09
CA LYS A 254 -5.02 33.11 26.98
C LYS A 254 -5.75 33.99 25.94
N LYS A 255 -6.45 33.35 24.98
CA LYS A 255 -7.10 34.03 23.86
C LYS A 255 -8.61 33.80 23.79
N TYR A 256 -9.11 32.72 24.38
CA TYR A 256 -10.51 32.29 24.29
C TYR A 256 -11.10 32.09 25.68
N SER A 257 -12.40 32.35 25.83
CA SER A 257 -13.15 32.02 27.07
C SER A 257 -13.38 30.52 27.20
N ASP A 258 -13.70 30.06 28.42
CA ASP A 258 -14.04 28.65 28.65
C ASP A 258 -15.26 28.23 27.80
N ASP A 259 -16.29 29.08 27.73
CA ASP A 259 -17.49 28.82 26.92
C ASP A 259 -17.20 28.71 25.41
N ASP A 260 -16.24 29.51 24.90
CA ASP A 260 -15.86 29.44 23.49
C ASP A 260 -15.07 28.16 23.18
N LEU A 261 -14.17 27.76 24.08
CA LEU A 261 -13.41 26.53 23.95
C LEU A 261 -14.31 25.30 24.05
N GLU A 262 -15.25 25.29 24.99
CA GLU A 262 -16.22 24.21 25.16
C GLU A 262 -17.06 24.01 23.89
N LYS A 263 -17.55 25.11 23.27
CA LYS A 263 -18.27 25.06 22.01
C LYS A 263 -17.41 24.57 20.83
N LYS A 264 -16.13 25.01 20.76
CA LYS A 264 -15.21 24.62 19.69
C LYS A 264 -14.79 23.17 19.77
N PHE A 265 -14.69 22.63 20.99
CA PHE A 265 -14.31 21.24 21.24
C PHE A 265 -15.50 20.29 21.35
N GLN A 266 -16.73 20.76 21.15
CA GLN A 266 -17.91 19.91 21.19
C GLN A 266 -18.01 19.04 19.91
N VAL A 267 -17.59 17.78 19.99
CA VAL A 267 -17.69 16.77 18.94
C VAL A 267 -18.95 15.92 19.03
N THR A 268 -19.57 15.87 20.23
CA THR A 268 -20.81 15.15 20.44
C THR A 268 -21.95 15.70 19.58
N ILE A 269 -22.79 14.81 19.06
CA ILE A 269 -23.95 15.19 18.25
C ILE A 269 -25.11 15.53 19.17
N SER A 270 -25.61 16.73 19.05
CA SER A 270 -26.78 17.18 19.80
C SER A 270 -28.07 16.53 19.28
N LYS A 271 -29.10 16.42 20.13
CA LYS A 271 -30.44 15.92 19.73
C LYS A 271 -31.00 16.69 18.55
N LYS A 272 -30.76 18.00 18.46
CA LYS A 272 -31.22 18.84 17.37
C LYS A 272 -30.56 18.52 16.03
N GLU A 273 -29.26 18.20 16.07
CA GLU A 273 -28.51 17.76 14.88
C GLU A 273 -28.97 16.38 14.45
N GLU A 274 -29.14 15.44 15.39
CA GLU A 274 -29.70 14.12 15.08
C GLU A 274 -31.08 14.21 14.44
N GLU A 275 -31.95 15.07 14.97
CA GLU A 275 -33.29 15.26 14.40
C GLU A 275 -33.26 15.88 12.99
N LYS A 276 -32.27 16.77 12.73
CA LYS A 276 -32.02 17.30 11.41
C LYS A 276 -31.58 16.23 10.42
N ILE A 277 -30.66 15.35 10.86
CA ILE A 277 -30.21 14.19 10.05
C ILE A 277 -31.40 13.26 9.76
N ARG A 278 -32.23 12.93 10.76
CA ARG A 278 -33.43 12.07 10.55
C ARG A 278 -34.39 12.65 9.54
N LYS A 279 -34.57 13.97 9.54
CA LYS A 279 -35.44 14.64 8.56
C LYS A 279 -34.87 14.60 7.15
N SER A 280 -33.54 14.78 6.99
CA SER A 280 -32.90 14.69 5.68
C SER A 280 -32.95 13.29 5.08
N LEU A 281 -32.85 12.23 5.90
CA LEU A 281 -33.00 10.85 5.44
C LEU A 281 -34.32 10.53 4.74
N VAL A 282 -35.37 11.26 5.08
CA VAL A 282 -36.75 10.99 4.58
C VAL A 282 -37.12 11.84 3.36
N SER A 283 -36.56 13.05 3.21
CA SER A 283 -37.06 14.05 2.27
C SER A 283 -36.23 14.25 1.01
N ASP A 284 -34.96 13.87 1.02
CA ASP A 284 -34.04 14.19 -0.08
C ASP A 284 -34.07 13.11 -1.16
N LYS A 285 -34.32 13.50 -2.38
CA LYS A 285 -34.13 12.67 -3.57
C LYS A 285 -32.94 13.21 -4.37
N LEU A 286 -32.03 12.32 -4.74
CA LEU A 286 -30.94 12.62 -5.62
C LEU A 286 -31.42 12.55 -7.07
N THR A 287 -31.18 13.60 -7.85
CA THR A 287 -31.38 13.56 -9.30
C THR A 287 -30.05 13.20 -9.93
N VAL A 288 -30.02 12.14 -10.69
CA VAL A 288 -28.83 11.64 -11.39
C VAL A 288 -29.14 11.36 -12.85
N ASP A 289 -28.16 11.63 -13.70
CA ASP A 289 -28.17 11.17 -15.09
C ASP A 289 -27.58 9.77 -15.11
N ILE A 290 -28.36 8.83 -15.62
CA ILE A 290 -27.96 7.43 -15.76
C ILE A 290 -27.89 7.07 -17.24
N THR A 291 -27.04 6.08 -17.54
CA THR A 291 -27.13 5.31 -18.78
C THR A 291 -27.40 3.86 -18.41
N SER A 292 -28.53 3.35 -18.89
CA SER A 292 -28.93 1.97 -18.58
C SER A 292 -27.89 0.97 -19.07
N LEU A 293 -27.52 0.01 -18.21
CA LEU A 293 -26.54 -1.01 -18.51
C LEU A 293 -27.18 -2.41 -18.32
N THR A 294 -27.04 -3.26 -19.30
CA THR A 294 -27.35 -4.67 -19.14
C THR A 294 -26.05 -5.45 -19.10
N LEU A 295 -25.62 -5.84 -17.88
CA LEU A 295 -24.33 -6.48 -17.65
C LEU A 295 -24.50 -7.99 -17.40
N ASP A 296 -23.69 -8.79 -18.09
CA ASP A 296 -23.72 -10.25 -17.94
C ASP A 296 -23.20 -10.67 -16.56
N LYS A 297 -23.93 -11.59 -15.91
CA LYS A 297 -23.53 -12.18 -14.61
C LYS A 297 -23.34 -11.16 -13.50
N ALA A 298 -23.98 -10.00 -13.60
CA ALA A 298 -23.89 -8.97 -12.58
C ALA A 298 -24.87 -9.24 -11.42
N GLU A 299 -24.40 -8.99 -10.21
CA GLU A 299 -25.21 -8.88 -9.00
C GLU A 299 -25.68 -7.45 -8.86
N THR A 300 -26.98 -7.23 -8.72
CA THR A 300 -27.53 -5.89 -8.48
C THR A 300 -27.32 -5.51 -7.01
N LEU A 301 -26.58 -4.45 -6.75
CA LEU A 301 -26.33 -3.91 -5.41
C LEU A 301 -27.36 -2.83 -5.04
N VAL A 302 -27.71 -1.98 -5.98
CA VAL A 302 -28.73 -0.94 -5.82
C VAL A 302 -29.68 -1.04 -7.00
N GLU A 303 -30.98 -1.11 -6.68
CA GLU A 303 -32.06 -1.20 -7.66
C GLU A 303 -33.07 -0.10 -7.39
N GLN A 304 -33.67 0.42 -8.44
CA GLN A 304 -34.82 1.30 -8.36
C GLN A 304 -35.78 1.03 -9.53
N ASP A 305 -37.07 0.87 -9.20
CA ASP A 305 -38.15 0.67 -10.18
C ASP A 305 -37.89 -0.53 -11.14
N GLY A 306 -37.16 -1.56 -10.65
CA GLY A 306 -36.81 -2.77 -11.41
C GLY A 306 -35.57 -2.62 -12.27
N GLU A 307 -34.82 -1.53 -12.13
CA GLU A 307 -33.56 -1.28 -12.84
C GLU A 307 -32.40 -1.22 -11.88
N ALA A 308 -31.29 -1.82 -12.29
CA ALA A 308 -30.04 -1.81 -11.54
C ALA A 308 -29.36 -0.45 -11.71
N LEU A 309 -29.09 0.25 -10.60
CA LEU A 309 -28.32 1.49 -10.60
C LEU A 309 -26.84 1.27 -10.28
N VAL A 310 -26.55 0.25 -9.48
CA VAL A 310 -25.20 -0.17 -9.14
C VAL A 310 -25.15 -1.68 -9.22
N SER A 311 -24.22 -2.18 -9.99
CA SER A 311 -24.03 -3.61 -10.22
C SER A 311 -22.64 -4.04 -9.87
N LYS A 312 -22.48 -5.30 -9.43
CA LYS A 312 -21.19 -5.93 -9.14
C LYS A 312 -20.95 -7.12 -10.05
N ILE A 313 -19.77 -7.21 -10.61
CA ILE A 313 -19.30 -8.35 -11.41
C ILE A 313 -18.11 -8.95 -10.68
N SER A 314 -18.16 -10.24 -10.39
CA SER A 314 -17.01 -10.98 -9.85
C SER A 314 -16.03 -11.30 -10.99
N TYR A 315 -14.75 -11.04 -10.75
CA TYR A 315 -13.68 -11.31 -11.73
C TYR A 315 -12.43 -11.86 -11.02
N GLY A 316 -12.18 -13.15 -11.17
CA GLY A 316 -11.15 -13.83 -10.38
C GLY A 316 -11.45 -13.80 -8.89
N ASN A 317 -10.50 -13.33 -8.10
CA ASN A 317 -10.65 -13.15 -6.64
C ASN A 317 -11.21 -11.76 -6.27
N GLY A 318 -11.26 -10.82 -7.20
CA GLY A 318 -11.74 -9.47 -6.99
C GLY A 318 -13.08 -9.21 -7.68
N SER A 319 -13.41 -7.94 -7.83
CA SER A 319 -14.68 -7.54 -8.42
C SER A 319 -14.63 -6.18 -9.08
N VAL A 320 -15.60 -5.95 -9.97
CA VAL A 320 -15.85 -4.65 -10.59
C VAL A 320 -17.22 -4.18 -10.16
N ILE A 321 -17.32 -3.00 -9.57
CA ILE A 321 -18.58 -2.31 -9.32
C ILE A 321 -18.79 -1.30 -10.44
N VAL A 322 -19.96 -1.31 -11.06
CA VAL A 322 -20.34 -0.37 -12.09
C VAL A 322 -21.56 0.41 -11.61
N SER A 323 -21.41 1.73 -11.54
CA SER A 323 -22.50 2.66 -11.30
C SER A 323 -23.02 3.21 -12.63
N GLU A 324 -24.33 3.14 -12.85
CA GLU A 324 -24.98 3.73 -14.04
C GLU A 324 -25.02 5.27 -14.00
N PHE A 325 -24.61 5.87 -12.88
CA PHE A 325 -24.53 7.31 -12.68
C PHE A 325 -23.11 7.75 -12.33
N ASP A 326 -22.88 9.05 -12.52
CA ASP A 326 -21.65 9.73 -12.09
C ASP A 326 -21.60 9.77 -10.56
N LEU A 327 -20.47 9.30 -10.00
CA LEU A 327 -20.25 9.28 -8.55
C LEU A 327 -19.95 10.69 -7.98
N ALA A 328 -19.80 11.70 -8.83
CA ALA A 328 -19.60 13.07 -8.39
C ALA A 328 -20.86 13.60 -7.69
N LEU A 329 -20.71 14.05 -6.45
CA LEU A 329 -21.80 14.58 -5.62
C LEU A 329 -21.50 16.01 -5.19
N ASP A 330 -22.52 16.85 -5.15
CA ASP A 330 -22.39 18.15 -4.51
C ASP A 330 -22.23 18.00 -2.99
N ASN A 331 -21.51 18.92 -2.36
CA ASN A 331 -21.19 18.87 -0.91
C ASN A 331 -22.43 18.68 -0.02
N LYS A 332 -23.59 19.15 -0.44
CA LYS A 332 -24.86 18.96 0.29
C LYS A 332 -25.38 17.52 0.26
N GLN A 333 -24.92 16.75 -0.72
CA GLN A 333 -25.33 15.36 -0.95
C GLN A 333 -24.37 14.35 -0.29
N TRP A 334 -23.18 14.80 0.10
CA TRP A 334 -22.14 13.94 0.66
C TRP A 334 -22.59 13.17 1.89
N SER A 335 -23.27 13.85 2.82
CA SER A 335 -23.75 13.24 4.05
C SER A 335 -24.84 12.18 3.85
N ASN A 336 -25.63 12.29 2.79
CA ASN A 336 -26.72 11.34 2.54
C ASN A 336 -26.30 10.21 1.62
N TYR A 337 -25.76 10.58 0.45
CA TYR A 337 -25.49 9.63 -0.63
C TYR A 337 -24.05 9.15 -0.63
N GLY A 338 -23.12 10.01 -0.26
CA GLY A 338 -21.70 9.66 -0.16
C GLY A 338 -21.43 8.55 0.85
N SER A 339 -22.12 8.55 1.99
CA SER A 339 -22.03 7.49 2.99
C SER A 339 -22.50 6.13 2.45
N VAL A 340 -23.56 6.11 1.64
CA VAL A 340 -24.09 4.89 1.01
C VAL A 340 -23.08 4.36 -0.01
N ILE A 341 -22.53 5.23 -0.86
CA ILE A 341 -21.51 4.82 -1.85
C ILE A 341 -20.26 4.27 -1.15
N ARG A 342 -19.76 4.94 -0.10
CA ARG A 342 -18.64 4.42 0.70
C ARG A 342 -18.94 3.05 1.29
N LYS A 343 -20.16 2.86 1.83
CA LYS A 343 -20.56 1.56 2.39
C LYS A 343 -20.61 0.48 1.33
N ILE A 344 -21.14 0.77 0.14
CA ILE A 344 -21.11 -0.15 -1.00
C ILE A 344 -19.67 -0.56 -1.32
N ILE A 345 -18.76 0.41 -1.42
CA ILE A 345 -17.35 0.14 -1.70
C ILE A 345 -16.72 -0.69 -0.57
N SER A 346 -16.92 -0.28 0.69
CA SER A 346 -16.35 -0.96 1.85
C SER A 346 -16.81 -2.42 1.99
N ASP A 347 -18.11 -2.69 1.80
CA ASP A 347 -18.67 -4.03 1.91
C ASP A 347 -18.20 -4.99 0.80
N ASN A 348 -17.75 -4.43 -0.32
CA ASN A 348 -17.28 -5.21 -1.47
C ASN A 348 -15.76 -5.18 -1.63
N CYS A 349 -15.05 -4.41 -0.82
CA CYS A 349 -13.61 -4.42 -0.76
C CYS A 349 -13.14 -5.58 0.12
N THR A 350 -12.83 -6.71 -0.49
CA THR A 350 -12.12 -7.77 0.21
C THR A 350 -10.69 -7.29 0.41
N THR A 351 -10.27 -7.12 1.66
CA THR A 351 -8.85 -6.96 1.94
C THR A 351 -8.15 -8.18 1.39
N THR A 352 -7.39 -8.01 0.33
CA THR A 352 -6.42 -9.02 -0.06
C THR A 352 -5.45 -9.06 1.10
N GLY A 353 -5.34 -10.18 1.80
CA GLY A 353 -4.51 -10.34 2.98
C GLY A 353 -2.99 -10.18 2.74
N ASN A 354 -2.62 -9.42 1.73
CA ASN A 354 -1.28 -8.96 1.40
C ASN A 354 -0.88 -7.70 2.17
N HIS A 355 -1.75 -7.15 3.01
CA HIS A 355 -1.29 -6.25 4.05
C HIS A 355 -0.50 -7.10 5.05
N PHE A 356 0.82 -7.10 4.90
CA PHE A 356 1.80 -7.75 5.79
C PHE A 356 1.69 -7.29 7.26
N PHE A 357 0.65 -6.57 7.61
CA PHE A 357 0.37 -5.97 8.92
C PHE A 357 -1.03 -6.31 9.41
N ASP A 358 -1.24 -7.60 9.72
CA ASP A 358 -2.25 -7.93 10.71
C ASP A 358 -1.74 -7.44 12.07
N GLN A 359 -2.47 -6.52 12.72
CA GLN A 359 -2.10 -5.90 14.01
C GLN A 359 -1.85 -6.91 15.15
N ASN A 360 -2.26 -8.17 14.97
CA ASN A 360 -2.03 -9.23 15.92
C ASN A 360 -0.68 -9.94 15.75
N VAL A 361 0.06 -9.65 14.69
CA VAL A 361 1.41 -10.18 14.53
C VAL A 361 2.36 -9.15 15.15
N ASN A 362 2.87 -9.48 16.32
CA ASN A 362 3.90 -8.74 17.02
C ASN A 362 5.03 -8.46 16.01
N THR A 363 5.16 -7.23 15.54
CA THR A 363 6.08 -6.79 14.46
C THR A 363 7.52 -7.26 14.71
N TYR A 364 7.89 -7.45 15.98
CA TYR A 364 9.18 -8.02 16.39
C TYR A 364 9.38 -9.46 15.90
N TYR A 365 8.33 -10.28 15.85
CA TYR A 365 8.44 -11.68 15.40
C TYR A 365 8.42 -11.82 13.88
N LEU A 366 7.77 -10.90 13.16
CA LEU A 366 7.82 -10.88 11.69
C LEU A 366 9.18 -10.39 11.18
N ASP A 367 9.76 -9.40 11.84
CA ASP A 367 11.09 -8.90 11.49
C ASP A 367 12.14 -10.02 11.70
N ASP A 368 12.03 -10.76 12.82
CA ASP A 368 12.89 -11.92 13.09
C ASP A 368 12.64 -13.08 12.12
N SER A 369 11.39 -13.42 11.80
CA SER A 369 11.09 -14.54 10.90
C SER A 369 11.38 -14.21 9.43
N LEU A 370 11.17 -12.96 8.99
CA LEU A 370 11.60 -12.49 7.66
C LEU A 370 13.14 -12.38 7.57
N GLN A 371 13.79 -11.89 8.61
CA GLN A 371 15.26 -11.90 8.67
C GLN A 371 15.82 -13.32 8.66
N VAL A 372 15.22 -14.23 9.42
CA VAL A 372 15.58 -15.65 9.42
C VAL A 372 15.28 -16.25 8.04
N GLY A 373 14.11 -15.99 7.44
CA GLY A 373 13.77 -16.45 6.10
C GLY A 373 14.67 -15.88 5.01
N LEU A 374 15.03 -14.61 5.09
CA LEU A 374 15.94 -13.95 4.14
C LEU A 374 17.40 -14.37 4.37
N LYS A 375 17.82 -14.56 5.63
CA LYS A 375 19.15 -15.13 5.95
C LYS A 375 19.28 -16.58 5.50
N TYR A 376 18.22 -17.37 5.54
CA TYR A 376 18.22 -18.73 5.00
C TYR A 376 18.01 -18.77 3.48
N ASN A 377 17.47 -17.70 2.86
CA ASN A 377 17.43 -17.49 1.42
C ASN A 377 18.57 -16.62 0.88
N GLU A 378 19.42 -16.02 1.72
CA GLU A 378 20.81 -15.93 1.31
C GLU A 378 21.22 -17.38 1.06
N VAL A 379 21.03 -17.82 -0.16
CA VAL A 379 21.78 -18.94 -0.70
C VAL A 379 23.21 -18.47 -0.59
N ASP A 380 23.83 -18.71 0.58
CA ASP A 380 25.26 -18.98 0.63
C ASP A 380 25.43 -19.89 -0.58
N VAL A 381 26.06 -19.37 -1.62
CA VAL A 381 26.38 -20.17 -2.81
C VAL A 381 27.00 -21.40 -2.20
N LEU A 382 26.22 -22.50 -2.21
CA LEU A 382 26.64 -23.73 -1.54
C LEU A 382 28.06 -23.95 -2.03
N PRO A 383 29.06 -23.91 -1.13
CA PRO A 383 30.45 -23.97 -1.55
C PRO A 383 30.53 -25.16 -2.45
N ASN A 384 31.17 -25.04 -3.58
CA ASN A 384 31.20 -26.05 -4.62
C ASN A 384 31.48 -27.41 -3.99
N ILE A 385 30.43 -28.15 -3.60
CA ILE A 385 30.49 -29.39 -2.82
C ILE A 385 31.43 -30.37 -3.48
N THR A 386 31.52 -30.34 -4.81
CA THR A 386 32.42 -31.14 -5.61
C THR A 386 33.87 -30.77 -5.31
N LEU A 387 34.21 -29.52 -5.19
CA LEU A 387 35.57 -29.04 -4.88
C LEU A 387 35.98 -29.44 -3.45
N TYR A 388 35.10 -29.28 -2.47
CA TYR A 388 35.35 -29.70 -1.09
C TYR A 388 35.46 -31.22 -0.96
N ALA A 389 34.62 -31.99 -1.67
CA ALA A 389 34.70 -33.42 -1.73
C ALA A 389 36.04 -33.91 -2.31
N ILE A 390 36.50 -33.32 -3.41
CA ILE A 390 37.78 -33.60 -4.01
C ILE A 390 38.93 -33.28 -3.03
N LEU A 391 38.89 -32.10 -2.39
CA LEU A 391 39.91 -31.69 -1.41
C LEU A 391 39.97 -32.64 -0.22
N LEU A 392 38.82 -33.09 0.26
CA LEU A 392 38.73 -34.07 1.36
C LEU A 392 39.26 -35.43 0.95
N ILE A 393 38.97 -35.91 -0.26
CA ILE A 393 39.49 -37.18 -0.79
C ILE A 393 41.02 -37.09 -0.92
N VAL A 394 41.56 -36.02 -1.49
CA VAL A 394 43.01 -35.78 -1.61
C VAL A 394 43.65 -35.75 -0.24
N TYR A 395 43.08 -35.08 0.75
CA TYR A 395 43.52 -35.04 2.12
C TYR A 395 43.63 -36.44 2.75
N VAL A 396 42.56 -37.25 2.63
CA VAL A 396 42.50 -38.61 3.17
C VAL A 396 43.53 -39.52 2.50
N VAL A 397 43.73 -39.41 1.18
CA VAL A 397 44.73 -40.18 0.44
C VAL A 397 46.14 -39.81 0.81
N LEU A 398 46.45 -38.49 0.95
CA LEU A 398 47.78 -38.02 1.31
C LEU A 398 48.17 -38.40 2.74
N ILE A 399 47.27 -38.30 3.69
CA ILE A 399 47.57 -38.59 5.10
C ILE A 399 47.45 -40.07 5.44
N GLY A 400 46.47 -40.75 4.88
CA GLY A 400 46.28 -42.18 5.12
C GLY A 400 47.34 -43.03 4.41
N PRO A 401 47.05 -43.53 3.19
CA PRO A 401 47.95 -44.51 2.56
C PRO A 401 49.35 -43.95 2.21
N VAL A 402 49.44 -42.71 1.71
CA VAL A 402 50.72 -42.13 1.29
C VAL A 402 51.58 -41.75 2.50
N GLY A 403 51.02 -41.04 3.46
CA GLY A 403 51.75 -40.65 4.69
C GLY A 403 52.15 -41.86 5.51
N TYR A 404 51.28 -42.87 5.61
CA TYR A 404 51.60 -44.11 6.30
C TYR A 404 52.76 -44.88 5.63
N THR A 405 52.77 -45.04 4.30
CA THR A 405 53.82 -45.74 3.57
C THR A 405 55.15 -45.03 3.67
N ILE A 406 55.23 -43.71 3.59
CA ILE A 406 56.42 -42.91 3.72
C ILE A 406 57.01 -43.03 5.15
N LEU A 407 56.19 -42.92 6.18
CA LEU A 407 56.60 -43.00 7.57
C LEU A 407 56.96 -44.43 7.99
N ARG A 408 56.33 -45.41 7.37
CA ARG A 408 56.73 -46.84 7.55
C ARG A 408 58.08 -47.10 6.98
N HIS A 409 58.46 -46.58 5.83
CA HIS A 409 59.80 -46.72 5.22
C HIS A 409 60.90 -46.04 6.04
N LYS A 410 60.60 -45.00 6.81
CA LYS A 410 61.51 -44.26 7.67
C LYS A 410 61.49 -44.73 9.14
N ASP A 411 60.73 -45.77 9.45
CA ASP A 411 60.56 -46.35 10.81
C ASP A 411 60.12 -45.35 11.89
N LYS A 412 59.42 -44.27 11.46
CA LYS A 412 58.93 -43.16 12.32
C LYS A 412 57.39 -43.10 12.40
N ARG A 413 56.71 -44.23 12.52
CA ARG A 413 55.25 -44.35 12.54
C ARG A 413 54.60 -43.54 13.66
N GLN A 414 55.30 -43.29 14.77
CA GLN A 414 54.77 -42.52 15.89
C GLN A 414 54.54 -41.05 15.54
N LEU A 415 55.18 -40.51 14.51
CA LEU A 415 54.93 -39.15 14.03
C LEU A 415 53.55 -38.93 13.37
N LEU A 416 52.83 -40.00 12.98
CA LEU A 416 51.48 -39.92 12.48
C LEU A 416 50.53 -39.24 13.48
N TRP A 417 50.69 -39.49 14.77
CA TRP A 417 49.91 -38.88 15.84
C TRP A 417 50.02 -37.34 15.92
N VAL A 418 51.09 -36.77 15.41
CA VAL A 418 51.33 -35.34 15.36
C VAL A 418 50.96 -34.76 14.00
N ILE A 419 51.31 -35.48 12.93
CA ILE A 419 51.07 -35.00 11.54
C ILE A 419 49.60 -34.90 11.22
N ILE A 420 48.77 -35.86 11.69
CA ILE A 420 47.32 -35.83 11.42
C ILE A 420 46.65 -34.58 11.99
N PRO A 421 46.74 -34.24 13.29
CA PRO A 421 46.10 -33.05 13.81
C PRO A 421 46.71 -31.75 13.24
N VAL A 422 48.02 -31.68 13.01
CA VAL A 422 48.64 -30.49 12.42
C VAL A 422 48.17 -30.25 10.99
N SER A 423 48.08 -31.28 10.18
CA SER A 423 47.57 -31.16 8.81
C SER A 423 46.08 -30.85 8.76
N ALA A 424 45.26 -31.34 9.72
CA ALA A 424 43.87 -31.02 9.84
C ALA A 424 43.65 -29.51 10.15
N VAL A 425 44.43 -28.98 11.10
CA VAL A 425 44.39 -27.54 11.41
C VAL A 425 44.81 -26.70 10.21
N PHE A 426 45.90 -27.10 9.52
CA PHE A 426 46.39 -26.41 8.33
C PHE A 426 45.32 -26.38 7.20
N CYS A 427 44.71 -27.52 6.91
CA CYS A 427 43.61 -27.58 5.93
C CYS A 427 42.40 -26.73 6.34
N SER A 428 42.04 -26.71 7.62
CA SER A 428 40.95 -25.87 8.13
C SER A 428 41.23 -24.37 7.94
N VAL A 429 42.45 -23.93 8.19
CA VAL A 429 42.89 -22.55 7.99
C VAL A 429 42.86 -22.17 6.50
N LEU A 430 43.34 -23.05 5.62
CA LEU A 430 43.28 -22.82 4.16
C LEU A 430 41.83 -22.70 3.65
N ILE A 431 40.94 -23.56 4.11
CA ILE A 431 39.51 -23.49 3.76
C ILE A 431 38.91 -22.21 4.28
N TYR A 432 39.24 -21.79 5.49
CA TYR A 432 38.77 -20.54 6.08
C TYR A 432 39.24 -19.30 5.29
N GLN A 433 40.53 -19.23 4.94
CA GLN A 433 41.08 -18.15 4.13
C GLN A 433 40.48 -18.09 2.73
N TYR A 434 40.29 -19.24 2.07
CA TYR A 434 39.62 -19.30 0.77
C TYR A 434 38.18 -18.80 0.84
N ARG A 435 37.48 -19.11 1.94
CA ARG A 435 36.11 -18.59 2.17
C ARG A 435 36.10 -17.07 2.38
N THR A 436 37.03 -16.52 3.15
CA THR A 436 37.11 -15.08 3.43
C THR A 436 37.52 -14.26 2.20
N GLU A 437 38.40 -14.75 1.34
CA GLU A 437 38.75 -14.08 0.09
C GLU A 437 37.60 -14.06 -0.91
N HIS A 438 36.74 -15.09 -0.95
CA HIS A 438 35.60 -15.16 -1.87
C HIS A 438 34.29 -14.58 -1.29
N SER A 439 34.20 -14.36 0.01
CA SER A 439 33.06 -13.68 0.64
C SER A 439 33.30 -12.18 0.86
N GLY A 440 34.51 -11.68 0.72
CA GLY A 440 34.86 -10.25 0.85
C GLY A 440 34.61 -9.40 -0.42
N HIS A 441 34.18 -10.01 -1.52
CA HIS A 441 33.94 -9.34 -2.79
C HIS A 441 32.44 -9.35 -3.21
N ARG A 442 31.52 -9.30 -2.23
CA ARG A 442 30.11 -9.11 -2.55
C ARG A 442 29.44 -8.03 -1.71
#